data_661798de4b26d6c7529f4b1cff87d396
#
_entry.id   661798de4b26d6c7529f4b1cff87d396
#
_cell.length_a   1.000
_cell.length_b   1.000
_cell.length_c   1.000
_cell.angle_alpha   90.00
_cell.angle_beta   90.00
_cell.angle_gamma   90.00
#
_symmetry.space_group_name_H-M   'P 1'
#
loop_
_entity.id
_entity.type
_entity.pdbx_description
1 polymer ?
#
loop_
_entity_poly.entity_id
_entity_poly.type
_entity_poly.pdbx_seq_one_letter_code
_entity_poly.pdbx_strand_id
1 'polypeptide(L)'
;MGVLDGIKILELARVPPAEMPAMILADMGAEVLKIDSPDPERPAGEDWVRRTIHSFTNRNKRSMTLDMKTPDGQAIFRKLAATADVIVEGFRPGVMKRLGADYETLRASNPRLIYCSLSGFGQDGPYRDYPAHDMNYLSLAGVLGLIGEAGSKKPVIPLNLVADYAGASLHGALGIALALFARERTGRGQHVDVSYHDTTVSLLAATPNMRFFFSDGTAPRRGEGFLGGSYPYYAIYETRDDKLLTIGCTEPWLWVNFCKAIGRPDLERFARKPDQFVRAANREEAAARDEIEKIIKTRDRDDWYERLVKADVCVGKVYDVEEMVHDPQINHRQMIVDVEHPTQGRVRQFGVAIKLSETPGSVRSAAPLSGEHTDVVLKDLGFGASDIAGLRARKVVE
;
A
#
# COMPACT_ATOMS: atom_id res chain seq x y z
N MET A 1 -5.49 7.96 23.22
CA MET A 1 -5.85 6.53 23.12
C MET A 1 -6.13 6.24 21.66
N GLY A 2 -5.43 5.26 21.08
CA GLY A 2 -5.69 4.81 19.71
C GLY A 2 -6.91 3.89 19.65
N VAL A 3 -7.55 3.79 18.47
CA VAL A 3 -8.75 2.94 18.33
C VAL A 3 -8.46 1.44 18.52
N LEU A 4 -7.20 1.01 18.40
CA LEU A 4 -6.75 -0.37 18.56
C LEU A 4 -5.86 -0.58 19.78
N ASP A 5 -5.86 0.34 20.76
CA ASP A 5 -5.10 0.15 21.99
C ASP A 5 -5.52 -1.15 22.69
N GLY A 6 -4.51 -1.94 23.11
CA GLY A 6 -4.70 -3.26 23.72
C GLY A 6 -4.86 -4.43 22.75
N ILE A 7 -4.93 -4.19 21.42
CA ILE A 7 -4.90 -5.25 20.40
C ILE A 7 -3.46 -5.69 20.16
N LYS A 8 -3.20 -7.00 20.31
CA LYS A 8 -1.87 -7.62 20.14
C LYS A 8 -1.78 -8.35 18.80
N ILE A 9 -0.80 -7.97 17.99
CA ILE A 9 -0.57 -8.52 16.66
C ILE A 9 0.80 -9.18 16.58
N LEU A 10 0.86 -10.42 16.13
CA LEU A 10 2.08 -11.09 15.72
C LEU A 10 2.22 -10.99 14.21
N GLU A 11 3.34 -10.50 13.74
CA GLU A 11 3.63 -10.35 12.31
C GLU A 11 4.78 -11.26 11.89
N LEU A 12 4.52 -12.10 10.89
CA LEU A 12 5.50 -12.98 10.25
C LEU A 12 5.61 -12.64 8.76
N ALA A 13 5.95 -11.40 8.46
CA ALA A 13 6.11 -10.91 7.10
C ALA A 13 7.58 -10.61 6.80
N ARG A 14 8.03 -10.93 5.57
CA ARG A 14 9.41 -10.69 5.11
C ARG A 14 9.51 -9.67 3.98
N VAL A 15 8.38 -9.24 3.45
CA VAL A 15 8.31 -8.29 2.34
C VAL A 15 7.40 -7.13 2.71
N PRO A 16 7.76 -5.89 2.35
CA PRO A 16 7.04 -4.69 2.77
C PRO A 16 5.53 -4.71 2.49
N PRO A 17 5.02 -5.26 1.38
CA PRO A 17 3.58 -5.33 1.16
C PRO A 17 2.81 -6.14 2.21
N ALA A 18 3.41 -7.22 2.75
CA ALA A 18 2.80 -8.00 3.82
C ALA A 18 3.03 -7.38 5.23
N GLU A 19 3.98 -6.46 5.37
CA GLU A 19 4.26 -5.72 6.61
C GLU A 19 3.32 -4.52 6.80
N MET A 20 2.87 -3.91 5.70
CA MET A 20 2.08 -2.68 5.73
C MET A 20 0.73 -2.82 6.45
N PRO A 21 -0.03 -3.92 6.35
CA PRO A 21 -1.26 -4.08 7.13
C PRO A 21 -1.03 -3.90 8.63
N ALA A 22 -0.01 -4.56 9.17
CA ALA A 22 0.34 -4.46 10.58
C ALA A 22 0.86 -3.06 10.96
N MET A 23 1.60 -2.38 10.07
CA MET A 23 1.99 -0.97 10.26
C MET A 23 0.77 -0.05 10.39
N ILE A 24 -0.22 -0.18 9.50
CA ILE A 24 -1.44 0.63 9.54
C ILE A 24 -2.16 0.44 10.88
N LEU A 25 -2.27 -0.81 11.34
CA LEU A 25 -2.90 -1.12 12.63
C LEU A 25 -2.06 -0.64 13.82
N ALA A 26 -0.72 -0.71 13.71
CA ALA A 26 0.19 -0.15 14.70
C ALA A 26 0.04 1.38 14.82
N ASP A 27 -0.06 2.09 13.70
CA ASP A 27 -0.32 3.52 13.68
C ASP A 27 -1.63 3.89 14.41
N MET A 28 -2.61 2.98 14.43
CA MET A 28 -3.90 3.14 15.10
C MET A 28 -3.91 2.66 16.57
N GLY A 29 -2.76 2.27 17.11
CA GLY A 29 -2.61 1.91 18.52
C GLY A 29 -2.30 0.45 18.80
N ALA A 30 -2.43 -0.47 17.84
CA ALA A 30 -2.14 -1.89 18.07
C ALA A 30 -0.67 -2.13 18.49
N GLU A 31 -0.48 -3.10 19.38
CA GLU A 31 0.84 -3.60 19.79
C GLU A 31 1.31 -4.66 18.80
N VAL A 32 2.26 -4.31 17.93
CA VAL A 32 2.77 -5.23 16.91
C VAL A 32 4.13 -5.77 17.30
N LEU A 33 4.25 -7.09 17.36
CA LEU A 33 5.50 -7.81 17.46
C LEU A 33 5.84 -8.47 16.12
N LYS A 34 6.86 -7.95 15.45
CA LYS A 34 7.44 -8.57 14.26
C LYS A 34 8.36 -9.70 14.67
N ILE A 35 8.17 -10.87 14.06
CA ILE A 35 8.96 -12.09 14.32
C ILE A 35 9.72 -12.47 13.06
N ASP A 36 11.04 -12.30 13.09
CA ASP A 36 11.95 -12.67 12.03
C ASP A 36 12.71 -13.95 12.37
N SER A 37 13.15 -14.69 11.35
CA SER A 37 14.11 -15.77 11.60
C SER A 37 15.48 -15.22 11.93
N PRO A 38 16.26 -15.85 12.81
CA PRO A 38 17.68 -15.57 12.97
C PRO A 38 18.39 -15.59 11.62
N ASP A 39 19.30 -14.65 11.40
CA ASP A 39 20.08 -14.50 10.18
C ASP A 39 21.54 -14.16 10.52
N PRO A 40 22.40 -15.18 10.68
CA PRO A 40 23.80 -14.98 11.03
C PRO A 40 24.61 -14.24 9.93
N GLU A 41 24.09 -14.16 8.71
CA GLU A 41 24.69 -13.44 7.59
C GLU A 41 24.12 -12.02 7.43
N ARG A 42 23.28 -11.58 8.36
CA ARG A 42 22.67 -10.25 8.31
C ARG A 42 23.75 -9.17 8.23
N PRO A 43 23.64 -8.25 7.26
CA PRO A 43 24.55 -7.13 7.18
C PRO A 43 24.59 -6.34 8.50
N ALA A 44 25.75 -5.87 8.88
CA ALA A 44 25.98 -5.07 10.08
C ALA A 44 26.66 -3.75 9.73
N GLY A 45 26.73 -2.83 10.70
CA GLY A 45 27.36 -1.52 10.55
C GLY A 45 26.38 -0.37 10.41
N GLU A 46 26.89 0.86 10.46
CA GLU A 46 26.07 2.08 10.52
C GLU A 46 25.14 2.25 9.33
N ASP A 47 25.58 1.93 8.13
CA ASP A 47 24.74 2.03 6.91
C ASP A 47 23.56 1.05 6.94
N TRP A 48 23.76 -0.14 7.46
CA TRP A 48 22.68 -1.11 7.62
C TRP A 48 21.66 -0.67 8.67
N VAL A 49 22.16 -0.23 9.84
CA VAL A 49 21.32 0.33 10.90
C VAL A 49 20.48 1.49 10.35
N ARG A 50 21.12 2.45 9.68
CA ARG A 50 20.43 3.59 9.09
C ARG A 50 19.33 3.16 8.09
N ARG A 51 19.59 2.19 7.21
CA ARG A 51 18.59 1.68 6.27
C ARG A 51 17.45 0.98 6.98
N THR A 52 17.74 0.21 8.02
CA THR A 52 16.72 -0.53 8.78
C THR A 52 15.76 0.40 9.50
N ILE A 53 16.24 1.41 10.19
CA ILE A 53 15.37 2.37 10.91
C ILE A 53 14.51 3.23 9.97
N HIS A 54 14.88 3.32 8.68
CA HIS A 54 14.09 3.95 7.63
C HIS A 54 13.15 2.96 6.89
N SER A 55 12.98 1.74 7.40
CA SER A 55 11.96 0.83 6.91
C SER A 55 10.57 1.31 7.34
N PHE A 56 9.93 2.11 6.51
CA PHE A 56 8.67 2.80 6.83
C PHE A 56 7.55 1.85 7.22
N THR A 57 7.53 0.63 6.66
CA THR A 57 6.52 -0.39 6.97
C THR A 57 6.70 -1.05 8.33
N ASN A 58 7.83 -0.82 9.02
CA ASN A 58 8.14 -1.41 10.32
C ASN A 58 8.11 -0.42 11.50
N ARG A 59 7.69 0.83 11.27
CA ARG A 59 7.47 1.81 12.34
C ARG A 59 6.42 1.35 13.35
N ASN A 60 6.49 1.85 14.57
CA ASN A 60 5.56 1.53 15.67
C ASN A 60 5.54 0.04 16.06
N LYS A 61 6.53 -0.76 15.65
CA LYS A 61 6.60 -2.19 15.97
C LYS A 61 7.70 -2.49 16.98
N ARG A 62 7.55 -3.61 17.66
CA ARG A 62 8.64 -4.33 18.35
C ARG A 62 9.17 -5.42 17.44
N SER A 63 10.40 -5.87 17.63
CA SER A 63 11.01 -6.94 16.83
C SER A 63 11.66 -7.99 17.73
N MET A 64 11.43 -9.27 17.41
CA MET A 64 12.19 -10.39 17.95
C MET A 64 12.65 -11.32 16.85
N THR A 65 13.75 -12.04 17.08
CA THR A 65 14.15 -13.16 16.24
C THR A 65 13.70 -14.46 16.87
N LEU A 66 13.22 -15.40 16.04
CA LEU A 66 12.77 -16.72 16.48
C LEU A 66 12.86 -17.76 15.36
N ASP A 67 13.67 -18.81 15.55
CA ASP A 67 13.70 -19.92 14.60
C ASP A 67 12.55 -20.90 14.83
N MET A 68 11.46 -20.67 14.14
CA MET A 68 10.27 -21.52 14.16
C MET A 68 10.47 -22.92 13.54
N LYS A 69 11.63 -23.22 12.97
CA LYS A 69 11.95 -24.59 12.52
C LYS A 69 12.36 -25.50 13.66
N THR A 70 12.73 -24.91 14.80
CA THR A 70 13.12 -25.65 16.01
C THR A 70 11.92 -25.95 16.91
N PRO A 71 11.92 -27.06 17.68
CA PRO A 71 10.87 -27.34 18.66
C PRO A 71 10.71 -26.24 19.71
N ASP A 72 11.83 -25.68 20.20
CA ASP A 72 11.82 -24.56 21.15
C ASP A 72 11.16 -23.32 20.55
N GLY A 73 11.51 -22.95 19.32
CA GLY A 73 10.92 -21.81 18.62
C GLY A 73 9.41 -21.98 18.40
N GLN A 74 8.97 -23.17 18.02
CA GLN A 74 7.55 -23.48 17.89
C GLN A 74 6.82 -23.40 19.25
N ALA A 75 7.45 -23.87 20.34
CA ALA A 75 6.87 -23.77 21.68
C ALA A 75 6.72 -22.31 22.14
N ILE A 76 7.74 -21.48 21.89
CA ILE A 76 7.70 -20.05 22.18
C ILE A 76 6.61 -19.36 21.34
N PHE A 77 6.56 -19.63 20.06
CA PHE A 77 5.54 -19.06 19.17
C PHE A 77 4.12 -19.41 19.62
N ARG A 78 3.85 -20.67 20.00
CA ARG A 78 2.53 -21.07 20.52
C ARG A 78 2.14 -20.32 21.81
N LYS A 79 3.11 -20.04 22.69
CA LYS A 79 2.83 -19.20 23.88
C LYS A 79 2.43 -17.77 23.49
N LEU A 80 3.13 -17.18 22.52
CA LEU A 80 2.78 -15.85 21.99
C LEU A 80 1.38 -15.86 21.34
N ALA A 81 1.11 -16.82 20.48
CA ALA A 81 -0.15 -16.96 19.76
C ALA A 81 -1.36 -17.20 20.68
N ALA A 82 -1.16 -17.82 21.85
CA ALA A 82 -2.22 -18.07 22.81
C ALA A 82 -2.82 -16.77 23.38
N THR A 83 -2.07 -15.67 23.38
CA THR A 83 -2.50 -14.37 23.89
C THR A 83 -2.60 -13.28 22.82
N ALA A 84 -2.33 -13.61 21.58
CA ALA A 84 -2.43 -12.69 20.46
C ALA A 84 -3.90 -12.54 20.00
N ASP A 85 -4.26 -11.34 19.59
CA ASP A 85 -5.54 -11.05 18.94
C ASP A 85 -5.51 -11.35 17.46
N VAL A 86 -4.36 -11.06 16.82
CA VAL A 86 -4.19 -11.16 15.38
C VAL A 86 -2.82 -11.79 15.05
N ILE A 87 -2.79 -12.64 14.05
CA ILE A 87 -1.57 -13.05 13.36
C ILE A 87 -1.65 -12.57 11.93
N VAL A 88 -0.58 -11.95 11.44
CA VAL A 88 -0.40 -11.57 10.03
C VAL A 88 0.79 -12.31 9.46
N GLU A 89 0.60 -13.03 8.37
CA GLU A 89 1.69 -13.73 7.70
C GLU A 89 1.67 -13.53 6.18
N GLY A 90 2.85 -13.56 5.56
CA GLY A 90 3.02 -13.36 4.13
C GLY A 90 3.80 -14.48 3.45
N PHE A 91 3.72 -15.71 3.93
CA PHE A 91 4.39 -16.86 3.34
C PHE A 91 3.57 -17.50 2.22
N ARG A 92 4.23 -18.34 1.44
CA ARG A 92 3.52 -19.22 0.50
C ARG A 92 2.58 -20.15 1.27
N PRO A 93 1.40 -20.48 0.72
CA PRO A 93 0.48 -21.40 1.33
C PRO A 93 1.12 -22.71 1.78
N GLY A 94 0.76 -23.18 2.98
CA GLY A 94 1.29 -24.39 3.58
C GLY A 94 2.61 -24.24 4.35
N VAL A 95 3.30 -23.11 4.28
CA VAL A 95 4.52 -22.87 5.10
C VAL A 95 4.18 -22.89 6.58
N MET A 96 3.19 -22.10 7.00
CA MET A 96 2.78 -22.00 8.41
C MET A 96 2.25 -23.34 8.94
N LYS A 97 1.60 -24.15 8.10
CA LYS A 97 1.20 -25.52 8.47
C LYS A 97 2.40 -26.42 8.79
N ARG A 98 3.46 -26.36 7.97
CA ARG A 98 4.70 -27.12 8.24
C ARG A 98 5.40 -26.65 9.52
N LEU A 99 5.21 -25.42 9.92
CA LEU A 99 5.74 -24.85 11.16
C LEU A 99 4.83 -25.10 12.36
N GLY A 100 3.67 -25.76 12.19
CA GLY A 100 2.69 -25.99 13.26
C GLY A 100 2.07 -24.71 13.80
N ALA A 101 1.92 -23.69 12.93
CA ALA A 101 1.50 -22.34 13.26
C ALA A 101 0.38 -21.81 12.31
N ASP A 102 -0.31 -22.71 11.62
CA ASP A 102 -1.48 -22.38 10.79
C ASP A 102 -2.72 -22.09 11.63
N TYR A 103 -3.71 -21.46 11.00
CA TYR A 103 -4.96 -21.08 11.67
C TYR A 103 -5.66 -22.24 12.37
N GLU A 104 -5.80 -23.40 11.69
CA GLU A 104 -6.51 -24.55 12.26
C GLU A 104 -5.83 -25.08 13.52
N THR A 105 -4.51 -25.08 13.55
CA THR A 105 -3.72 -25.49 14.70
C THR A 105 -3.88 -24.50 15.85
N LEU A 106 -3.79 -23.21 15.59
CA LEU A 106 -3.76 -22.19 16.64
C LEU A 106 -5.14 -21.85 17.20
N ARG A 107 -6.21 -21.90 16.41
CA ARG A 107 -7.58 -21.64 16.87
C ARG A 107 -8.05 -22.63 17.93
N ALA A 108 -7.46 -23.82 17.99
CA ALA A 108 -7.80 -24.80 19.03
C ALA A 108 -7.45 -24.32 20.43
N SER A 109 -6.36 -23.55 20.58
CA SER A 109 -5.93 -22.94 21.85
C SER A 109 -6.41 -21.48 22.03
N ASN A 110 -6.72 -20.79 20.91
CA ASN A 110 -7.20 -19.41 20.93
C ASN A 110 -8.38 -19.23 19.95
N PRO A 111 -9.62 -19.56 20.36
CA PRO A 111 -10.79 -19.43 19.49
C PRO A 111 -11.15 -18.01 19.07
N ARG A 112 -10.56 -17.00 19.73
CA ARG A 112 -10.73 -15.58 19.39
C ARG A 112 -9.70 -15.06 18.39
N LEU A 113 -8.72 -15.89 17.99
CA LEU A 113 -7.64 -15.51 17.10
C LEU A 113 -8.16 -15.14 15.71
N ILE A 114 -7.74 -13.97 15.24
CA ILE A 114 -7.87 -13.55 13.84
C ILE A 114 -6.56 -13.88 13.14
N TYR A 115 -6.62 -14.57 12.02
CA TYR A 115 -5.45 -15.02 11.29
C TYR A 115 -5.49 -14.50 9.87
N CYS A 116 -4.62 -13.58 9.51
CA CYS A 116 -4.58 -12.97 8.18
C CYS A 116 -3.41 -13.52 7.36
N SER A 117 -3.72 -14.22 6.29
CA SER A 117 -2.74 -14.67 5.30
C SER A 117 -2.78 -13.77 4.07
N LEU A 118 -1.63 -13.17 3.72
CA LEU A 118 -1.45 -12.47 2.46
C LEU A 118 -0.63 -13.35 1.51
N SER A 119 -1.22 -13.75 0.40
CA SER A 119 -0.55 -14.62 -0.57
C SER A 119 -0.85 -14.22 -2.02
N GLY A 120 0.00 -14.65 -2.95
CA GLY A 120 -0.08 -14.24 -4.34
C GLY A 120 -1.45 -14.48 -4.98
N PHE A 121 -1.98 -15.70 -4.81
CA PHE A 121 -3.20 -16.15 -5.46
C PHE A 121 -4.24 -16.75 -4.49
N GLY A 122 -4.12 -16.45 -3.19
CA GLY A 122 -5.00 -17.03 -2.18
C GLY A 122 -4.49 -18.37 -1.63
N GLN A 123 -5.24 -18.93 -0.67
CA GLN A 123 -4.86 -20.17 0.01
C GLN A 123 -5.27 -21.44 -0.75
N ASP A 124 -6.03 -21.30 -1.83
CA ASP A 124 -6.46 -22.39 -2.71
C ASP A 124 -6.43 -21.99 -4.20
N GLY A 125 -7.00 -22.84 -5.07
CA GLY A 125 -7.09 -22.57 -6.50
C GLY A 125 -5.84 -23.00 -7.32
N PRO A 126 -5.95 -22.91 -8.66
CA PRO A 126 -4.95 -23.47 -9.58
C PRO A 126 -3.58 -22.77 -9.54
N TYR A 127 -3.51 -21.51 -9.11
CA TYR A 127 -2.26 -20.73 -9.05
C TYR A 127 -1.68 -20.63 -7.64
N ARG A 128 -2.28 -21.27 -6.64
CA ARG A 128 -1.93 -21.21 -5.22
C ARG A 128 -0.42 -21.24 -4.96
N ASP A 129 0.30 -22.12 -5.65
CA ASP A 129 1.73 -22.37 -5.42
C ASP A 129 2.66 -21.63 -6.40
N TYR A 130 2.09 -20.77 -7.31
CA TYR A 130 2.89 -20.04 -8.28
C TYR A 130 3.67 -18.90 -7.62
N PRO A 131 4.96 -18.71 -7.97
CA PRO A 131 5.72 -17.55 -7.57
C PRO A 131 5.30 -16.35 -8.42
N ALA A 132 5.09 -15.20 -7.80
CA ALA A 132 4.76 -13.96 -8.50
C ALA A 132 5.07 -12.72 -7.65
N HIS A 133 5.11 -11.58 -8.29
CA HIS A 133 5.23 -10.24 -7.73
C HIS A 133 4.15 -9.32 -8.32
N ASP A 134 4.07 -8.07 -7.88
CA ASP A 134 3.06 -7.08 -8.28
C ASP A 134 2.71 -7.13 -9.78
N MET A 135 3.70 -6.93 -10.64
CA MET A 135 3.47 -6.91 -12.09
C MET A 135 2.85 -8.21 -12.65
N ASN A 136 3.12 -9.36 -12.01
CA ASN A 136 2.55 -10.64 -12.44
C ASN A 136 1.07 -10.74 -12.02
N TYR A 137 0.73 -10.29 -10.81
CA TYR A 137 -0.67 -10.18 -10.36
C TYR A 137 -1.46 -9.24 -11.25
N LEU A 138 -0.91 -8.03 -11.53
CA LEU A 138 -1.51 -7.05 -12.45
C LEU A 138 -1.73 -7.63 -13.85
N SER A 139 -0.76 -8.40 -14.36
CA SER A 139 -0.84 -9.01 -15.70
C SER A 139 -1.99 -10.01 -15.80
N LEU A 140 -2.05 -10.95 -14.85
CA LEU A 140 -3.05 -12.01 -14.84
C LEU A 140 -4.46 -11.49 -14.48
N ALA A 141 -4.54 -10.42 -13.69
CA ALA A 141 -5.80 -9.72 -13.41
C ALA A 141 -6.30 -8.85 -14.58
N GLY A 142 -5.53 -8.71 -15.67
CA GLY A 142 -5.88 -7.88 -16.82
C GLY A 142 -5.64 -6.38 -16.62
N VAL A 143 -5.26 -5.94 -15.42
CA VAL A 143 -5.07 -4.52 -15.06
C VAL A 143 -3.87 -3.92 -15.79
N LEU A 144 -2.72 -4.62 -15.81
CA LEU A 144 -1.51 -4.11 -16.46
C LEU A 144 -1.76 -3.82 -17.94
N GLY A 145 -2.57 -4.65 -18.59
CA GLY A 145 -2.94 -4.47 -20.00
C GLY A 145 -3.62 -3.12 -20.30
N LEU A 146 -4.24 -2.50 -19.31
CA LEU A 146 -4.96 -1.23 -19.43
C LEU A 146 -4.12 0.01 -19.14
N ILE A 147 -2.94 -0.16 -18.50
CA ILE A 147 -2.08 0.95 -18.06
C ILE A 147 -1.08 1.31 -19.16
N GLY A 148 -1.12 2.58 -19.58
CA GLY A 148 -0.22 3.14 -20.59
C GLY A 148 -0.96 3.96 -21.64
N GLU A 149 -0.22 4.46 -22.63
CA GLU A 149 -0.74 5.31 -23.68
C GLU A 149 -1.55 4.53 -24.73
N ALA A 150 -2.56 5.20 -25.30
CA ALA A 150 -3.35 4.65 -26.41
C ALA A 150 -2.45 4.31 -27.60
N GLY A 151 -2.64 3.11 -28.17
CA GLY A 151 -1.84 2.63 -29.30
C GLY A 151 -0.43 2.14 -28.96
N SER A 152 0.04 2.29 -27.71
CA SER A 152 1.36 1.76 -27.31
C SER A 152 1.37 0.23 -27.35
N LYS A 153 2.51 -0.36 -27.79
CA LYS A 153 2.67 -1.83 -27.84
C LYS A 153 2.84 -2.45 -26.45
N LYS A 154 3.47 -1.72 -25.52
CA LYS A 154 3.77 -2.22 -24.18
C LYS A 154 3.02 -1.42 -23.12
N PRO A 155 2.52 -2.09 -22.06
CA PRO A 155 2.02 -1.38 -20.87
C PRO A 155 3.15 -0.70 -20.12
N VAL A 156 2.78 0.21 -19.22
CA VAL A 156 3.69 0.85 -18.26
C VAL A 156 3.55 0.15 -16.92
N ILE A 157 4.67 -0.19 -16.29
CA ILE A 157 4.69 -0.78 -14.94
C ILE A 157 4.49 0.34 -13.91
N PRO A 158 3.41 0.33 -13.09
CA PRO A 158 3.06 1.40 -12.17
C PRO A 158 3.78 1.25 -10.81
N LEU A 159 5.07 0.86 -10.79
CA LEU A 159 5.77 0.40 -9.60
C LEU A 159 5.04 -0.82 -8.99
N ASN A 160 5.13 -1.01 -7.67
CA ASN A 160 4.36 -2.03 -6.95
C ASN A 160 3.24 -1.40 -6.09
N LEU A 161 2.67 -0.29 -6.55
CA LEU A 161 1.67 0.45 -5.78
C LEU A 161 0.26 -0.13 -5.89
N VAL A 162 -0.03 -0.86 -6.97
CA VAL A 162 -1.41 -1.27 -7.27
C VAL A 162 -1.74 -2.64 -6.66
N ALA A 163 -1.09 -3.72 -7.07
CA ALA A 163 -1.41 -5.05 -6.54
C ALA A 163 -0.92 -5.23 -5.10
N ASP A 164 0.33 -4.85 -4.84
CA ASP A 164 0.96 -5.03 -3.53
C ASP A 164 0.31 -4.13 -2.46
N TYR A 165 0.27 -2.82 -2.69
CA TYR A 165 -0.15 -1.88 -1.65
C TYR A 165 -1.64 -1.53 -1.69
N ALA A 166 -2.14 -0.96 -2.78
CA ALA A 166 -3.55 -0.59 -2.90
C ALA A 166 -4.46 -1.83 -2.90
N GLY A 167 -4.02 -2.91 -3.52
CA GLY A 167 -4.68 -4.21 -3.47
C GLY A 167 -4.52 -4.87 -2.11
N ALA A 168 -3.49 -5.69 -1.94
CA ALA A 168 -3.43 -6.61 -0.82
C ALA A 168 -3.19 -5.95 0.53
N SER A 169 -2.26 -4.97 0.64
CA SER A 169 -1.94 -4.38 1.95
C SER A 169 -3.13 -3.67 2.59
N LEU A 170 -3.84 -2.83 1.83
CA LEU A 170 -5.02 -2.13 2.36
C LEU A 170 -6.17 -3.08 2.65
N HIS A 171 -6.40 -4.09 1.79
CA HIS A 171 -7.42 -5.11 2.05
C HIS A 171 -7.07 -6.00 3.24
N GLY A 172 -5.79 -6.28 3.48
CA GLY A 172 -5.32 -6.98 4.68
C GLY A 172 -5.66 -6.22 5.95
N ALA A 173 -5.33 -4.93 6.02
CA ALA A 173 -5.70 -4.07 7.15
C ALA A 173 -7.21 -3.97 7.33
N LEU A 174 -7.97 -3.77 6.25
CA LEU A 174 -9.43 -3.72 6.27
C LEU A 174 -10.02 -5.07 6.72
N GLY A 175 -9.54 -6.18 6.19
CA GLY A 175 -10.01 -7.53 6.53
C GLY A 175 -9.81 -7.83 8.02
N ILE A 176 -8.65 -7.45 8.58
CA ILE A 176 -8.39 -7.58 10.02
C ILE A 176 -9.35 -6.70 10.83
N ALA A 177 -9.56 -5.44 10.44
CA ALA A 177 -10.49 -4.54 11.13
C ALA A 177 -11.93 -5.07 11.11
N LEU A 178 -12.39 -5.59 9.97
CA LEU A 178 -13.70 -6.23 9.85
C LEU A 178 -13.80 -7.50 10.72
N ALA A 179 -12.75 -8.31 10.78
CA ALA A 179 -12.71 -9.50 11.61
C ALA A 179 -12.71 -9.16 13.11
N LEU A 180 -12.00 -8.10 13.53
CA LEU A 180 -12.06 -7.56 14.89
C LEU A 180 -13.48 -7.10 15.23
N PHE A 181 -14.12 -6.34 14.36
CA PHE A 181 -15.50 -5.90 14.55
C PHE A 181 -16.52 -7.05 14.62
N ALA A 182 -16.34 -8.08 13.76
CA ALA A 182 -17.16 -9.28 13.81
C ALA A 182 -16.97 -10.05 15.11
N ARG A 183 -15.72 -10.12 15.63
CA ARG A 183 -15.37 -10.79 16.89
C ARG A 183 -16.09 -10.20 18.10
N GLU A 184 -16.28 -8.88 18.12
CA GLU A 184 -17.03 -8.23 19.23
C GLU A 184 -18.49 -8.70 19.32
N ARG A 185 -19.08 -9.13 18.21
CA ARG A 185 -20.45 -9.65 18.15
C ARG A 185 -20.53 -11.15 18.34
N THR A 186 -19.55 -11.89 17.79
CA THR A 186 -19.61 -13.37 17.74
C THR A 186 -18.81 -14.03 18.86
N GLY A 187 -17.90 -13.29 19.53
CA GLY A 187 -16.95 -13.83 20.47
C GLY A 187 -15.85 -14.69 19.84
N ARG A 188 -15.82 -14.86 18.51
CA ARG A 188 -14.92 -15.78 17.79
C ARG A 188 -14.08 -15.04 16.77
N GLY A 189 -12.80 -15.46 16.64
CA GLY A 189 -11.94 -15.05 15.56
C GLY A 189 -12.23 -15.82 14.25
N GLN A 190 -11.48 -15.51 13.21
CA GLN A 190 -11.62 -16.13 11.89
C GLN A 190 -10.33 -16.03 11.07
N HIS A 191 -10.24 -16.84 10.02
CA HIS A 191 -9.20 -16.71 8.99
C HIS A 191 -9.62 -15.62 7.99
N VAL A 192 -8.68 -14.76 7.65
CA VAL A 192 -8.78 -13.71 6.63
C VAL A 192 -7.79 -14.07 5.54
N ASP A 193 -8.28 -14.56 4.42
CA ASP A 193 -7.47 -14.89 3.25
C ASP A 193 -7.46 -13.70 2.29
N VAL A 194 -6.29 -13.14 2.02
CA VAL A 194 -6.11 -11.97 1.14
C VAL A 194 -5.16 -12.36 0.01
N SER A 195 -5.70 -12.45 -1.18
CA SER A 195 -4.96 -12.71 -2.41
C SER A 195 -4.58 -11.39 -3.09
N TYR A 196 -3.31 -11.22 -3.42
CA TYR A 196 -2.83 -10.08 -4.22
C TYR A 196 -3.54 -10.01 -5.58
N HIS A 197 -3.76 -11.16 -6.20
CA HIS A 197 -4.47 -11.25 -7.47
C HIS A 197 -5.95 -10.87 -7.35
N ASP A 198 -6.69 -11.43 -6.36
CA ASP A 198 -8.12 -11.21 -6.22
C ASP A 198 -8.45 -9.75 -5.89
N THR A 199 -7.65 -9.16 -4.98
CA THR A 199 -7.78 -7.74 -4.64
C THR A 199 -7.51 -6.86 -5.85
N THR A 200 -6.55 -7.22 -6.72
CA THR A 200 -6.29 -6.52 -7.98
C THR A 200 -7.47 -6.63 -8.94
N VAL A 201 -8.07 -7.83 -9.08
CA VAL A 201 -9.28 -8.01 -9.90
C VAL A 201 -10.43 -7.16 -9.35
N SER A 202 -10.60 -7.09 -8.03
CA SER A 202 -11.67 -6.30 -7.41
C SER A 202 -11.55 -4.79 -7.70
N LEU A 203 -10.33 -4.26 -7.86
CA LEU A 203 -10.11 -2.86 -8.23
C LEU A 203 -10.64 -2.52 -9.63
N LEU A 204 -10.81 -3.50 -10.53
CA LEU A 204 -11.44 -3.27 -11.83
C LEU A 204 -12.89 -2.80 -11.71
N ALA A 205 -13.57 -3.06 -10.59
CA ALA A 205 -14.92 -2.56 -10.33
C ALA A 205 -14.99 -1.02 -10.32
N ALA A 206 -13.87 -0.34 -10.00
CA ALA A 206 -13.75 1.11 -10.08
C ALA A 206 -13.56 1.64 -11.51
N THR A 207 -13.26 0.77 -12.48
CA THR A 207 -13.00 1.13 -13.86
C THR A 207 -14.31 1.25 -14.63
N PRO A 208 -14.75 2.45 -15.05
CA PRO A 208 -16.05 2.64 -15.68
C PRO A 208 -16.28 1.76 -16.92
N ASN A 209 -15.22 1.45 -17.64
CA ASN A 209 -15.28 0.67 -18.88
C ASN A 209 -15.65 -0.80 -18.66
N MET A 210 -15.40 -1.35 -17.46
CA MET A 210 -15.71 -2.76 -17.15
C MET A 210 -17.21 -3.04 -17.19
N ARG A 211 -18.06 -2.06 -16.82
CA ARG A 211 -19.52 -2.22 -16.94
C ARG A 211 -19.98 -2.47 -18.39
N PHE A 212 -19.34 -1.83 -19.37
CA PHE A 212 -19.65 -2.02 -20.78
C PHE A 212 -19.21 -3.41 -21.25
N PHE A 213 -18.02 -3.87 -20.80
CA PHE A 213 -17.58 -5.22 -21.10
C PHE A 213 -18.58 -6.28 -20.62
N PHE A 214 -19.11 -6.13 -19.40
CA PHE A 214 -20.08 -7.07 -18.85
C PHE A 214 -21.51 -6.91 -19.43
N SER A 215 -21.86 -5.72 -19.92
CA SER A 215 -23.21 -5.46 -20.47
C SER A 215 -23.36 -5.80 -21.96
N ASP A 216 -22.35 -5.51 -22.77
CA ASP A 216 -22.44 -5.62 -24.23
C ASP A 216 -21.19 -6.19 -24.91
N GLY A 217 -20.16 -6.61 -24.13
CA GLY A 217 -18.92 -7.17 -24.62
C GLY A 217 -17.90 -6.14 -25.11
N THR A 218 -18.14 -4.83 -24.93
CA THR A 218 -17.19 -3.78 -25.30
C THR A 218 -15.96 -3.79 -24.40
N ALA A 219 -14.88 -4.44 -24.87
CA ALA A 219 -13.66 -4.59 -24.08
C ALA A 219 -12.90 -3.27 -23.97
N PRO A 220 -12.48 -2.86 -22.74
CA PRO A 220 -11.60 -1.71 -22.54
C PRO A 220 -10.23 -1.97 -23.16
N ARG A 221 -9.60 -0.93 -23.68
CA ARG A 221 -8.26 -0.97 -24.24
C ARG A 221 -7.36 0.05 -23.56
N ARG A 222 -6.05 -0.18 -23.67
CA ARG A 222 -5.03 0.66 -23.05
C ARG A 222 -5.12 2.10 -23.51
N GLY A 223 -5.12 3.04 -22.55
CA GLY A 223 -5.17 4.46 -22.83
C GLY A 223 -6.48 4.97 -23.43
N GLU A 224 -7.47 4.07 -23.65
CA GLU A 224 -8.80 4.45 -24.14
C GLU A 224 -9.74 4.79 -22.98
N GLY A 225 -10.85 5.43 -23.32
CA GLY A 225 -11.79 5.92 -22.31
C GLY A 225 -11.39 7.25 -21.70
N PHE A 226 -12.34 7.88 -21.06
CA PHE A 226 -12.22 9.28 -20.61
C PHE A 226 -11.16 9.53 -19.52
N LEU A 227 -10.71 8.48 -18.80
CA LEU A 227 -9.60 8.53 -17.83
C LEU A 227 -8.29 7.95 -18.39
N GLY A 228 -8.27 7.58 -19.67
CA GLY A 228 -7.12 6.90 -20.28
C GLY A 228 -5.98 7.81 -20.74
N GLY A 229 -6.13 9.14 -20.63
CA GLY A 229 -5.09 10.09 -20.99
C GLY A 229 -5.05 10.49 -22.47
N SER A 230 -5.95 9.98 -23.32
CA SER A 230 -5.99 10.33 -24.74
C SER A 230 -6.75 11.63 -25.05
N TYR A 231 -7.65 12.04 -24.19
CA TYR A 231 -8.49 13.24 -24.38
C TYR A 231 -7.82 14.51 -23.90
N PRO A 232 -8.11 15.69 -24.55
CA PRO A 232 -7.50 16.95 -24.16
C PRO A 232 -7.87 17.42 -22.74
N TYR A 233 -9.03 17.02 -22.24
CA TYR A 233 -9.49 17.39 -20.89
C TYR A 233 -8.94 16.44 -19.79
N TYR A 234 -8.29 15.33 -20.13
CA TYR A 234 -7.68 14.42 -19.19
C TYR A 234 -6.32 13.96 -19.73
N ALA A 235 -5.31 14.79 -19.51
CA ALA A 235 -3.99 14.58 -20.10
C ALA A 235 -2.88 15.21 -19.24
N ILE A 236 -1.65 14.82 -19.56
CA ILE A 236 -0.42 15.41 -19.06
C ILE A 236 0.15 16.30 -20.16
N TYR A 237 0.56 17.53 -19.80
CA TYR A 237 1.12 18.51 -20.71
C TYR A 237 2.49 18.97 -20.22
N GLU A 238 3.41 19.20 -21.15
CA GLU A 238 4.73 19.72 -20.88
C GLU A 238 4.72 21.25 -20.87
N THR A 239 5.39 21.88 -19.91
CA THR A 239 5.50 23.32 -19.76
C THR A 239 6.83 23.85 -20.31
N ARG A 240 6.98 25.19 -20.37
CA ARG A 240 8.18 25.83 -20.95
C ARG A 240 9.47 25.44 -20.24
N ASP A 241 9.40 25.18 -18.95
CA ASP A 241 10.52 24.78 -18.07
C ASP A 241 10.75 23.26 -17.99
N ASP A 242 10.29 22.54 -19.05
CA ASP A 242 10.41 21.06 -19.19
C ASP A 242 9.79 20.27 -18.03
N LYS A 243 8.89 20.89 -17.25
CA LYS A 243 8.11 20.23 -16.20
C LYS A 243 6.74 19.81 -16.74
N LEU A 244 6.02 19.01 -15.94
CA LEU A 244 4.75 18.44 -16.34
C LEU A 244 3.58 18.96 -15.49
N LEU A 245 2.44 19.16 -16.17
CA LEU A 245 1.19 19.59 -15.59
C LEU A 245 0.08 18.64 -15.98
N THR A 246 -0.76 18.22 -15.04
CA THR A 246 -1.95 17.41 -15.31
C THR A 246 -3.18 18.28 -15.45
N ILE A 247 -4.03 17.97 -16.43
CA ILE A 247 -5.39 18.52 -16.57
C ILE A 247 -6.37 17.37 -16.42
N GLY A 248 -7.31 17.50 -15.46
CA GLY A 248 -8.29 16.47 -15.13
C GLY A 248 -9.75 16.97 -15.20
N CYS A 249 -10.09 17.76 -16.21
CA CYS A 249 -11.38 18.44 -16.36
C CYS A 249 -12.45 17.51 -17.01
N THR A 250 -12.80 16.45 -16.34
CA THR A 250 -13.83 15.50 -16.82
C THR A 250 -15.24 16.06 -16.76
N GLU A 251 -15.50 17.01 -15.87
CA GLU A 251 -16.77 17.74 -15.77
C GLU A 251 -16.81 18.87 -16.81
N PRO A 252 -17.92 19.03 -17.57
CA PRO A 252 -17.99 20.04 -18.65
C PRO A 252 -17.70 21.47 -18.19
N TRP A 253 -18.09 21.86 -16.98
CA TRP A 253 -17.83 23.21 -16.48
C TRP A 253 -16.35 23.47 -16.17
N LEU A 254 -15.62 22.47 -15.64
CA LEU A 254 -14.17 22.57 -15.40
C LEU A 254 -13.41 22.70 -16.73
N TRP A 255 -13.86 21.97 -17.77
CA TRP A 255 -13.31 22.11 -19.09
C TRP A 255 -13.54 23.49 -19.71
N VAL A 256 -14.75 24.04 -19.56
CA VAL A 256 -15.09 25.41 -19.98
C VAL A 256 -14.18 26.44 -19.28
N ASN A 257 -13.97 26.28 -17.96
CA ASN A 257 -13.06 27.13 -17.19
C ASN A 257 -11.63 27.05 -17.74
N PHE A 258 -11.16 25.84 -18.02
CA PHE A 258 -9.84 25.64 -18.60
C PHE A 258 -9.70 26.31 -19.97
N CYS A 259 -10.66 26.10 -20.89
CA CYS A 259 -10.63 26.70 -22.22
C CYS A 259 -10.59 28.24 -22.16
N LYS A 260 -11.37 28.84 -21.27
CA LYS A 260 -11.34 30.27 -21.04
C LYS A 260 -10.00 30.75 -20.47
N ALA A 261 -9.45 30.04 -19.49
CA ALA A 261 -8.19 30.40 -18.84
C ALA A 261 -6.98 30.38 -19.79
N ILE A 262 -7.00 29.49 -20.79
CA ILE A 262 -5.97 29.41 -21.83
C ILE A 262 -6.28 30.29 -23.07
N GLY A 263 -7.43 31.02 -23.08
CA GLY A 263 -7.83 31.88 -24.18
C GLY A 263 -8.37 31.17 -25.42
N ARG A 264 -8.91 29.92 -25.25
CA ARG A 264 -9.41 29.09 -26.36
C ARG A 264 -10.85 28.61 -26.10
N PRO A 265 -11.85 29.52 -26.06
CA PRO A 265 -13.25 29.11 -25.88
C PRO A 265 -13.79 28.24 -27.01
N ASP A 266 -13.20 28.28 -28.18
CA ASP A 266 -13.54 27.40 -29.32
C ASP A 266 -13.32 25.89 -29.00
N LEU A 267 -12.46 25.57 -28.05
CA LEU A 267 -12.20 24.18 -27.60
C LEU A 267 -13.27 23.65 -26.62
N GLU A 268 -14.20 24.47 -26.15
CA GLU A 268 -15.28 24.02 -25.26
C GLU A 268 -16.10 22.87 -25.85
N ARG A 269 -16.21 22.81 -27.20
CA ARG A 269 -16.88 21.73 -27.94
C ARG A 269 -16.31 20.31 -27.67
N PHE A 270 -15.08 20.21 -27.17
CA PHE A 270 -14.42 18.96 -26.83
C PHE A 270 -14.65 18.53 -25.37
N ALA A 271 -15.59 19.13 -24.66
CA ALA A 271 -16.05 18.66 -23.35
C ALA A 271 -16.46 17.17 -23.41
N ARG A 272 -16.27 16.48 -22.30
CA ARG A 272 -16.56 15.04 -22.21
C ARG A 272 -17.98 14.70 -22.70
N LYS A 273 -18.07 13.65 -23.51
CA LYS A 273 -19.33 13.10 -24.05
C LYS A 273 -19.51 11.63 -23.66
N PRO A 274 -20.74 11.08 -23.66
CA PRO A 274 -20.98 9.70 -23.24
C PRO A 274 -20.23 8.62 -24.05
N ASP A 275 -20.01 8.81 -25.35
CA ASP A 275 -19.31 7.87 -26.22
C ASP A 275 -17.80 7.74 -25.89
N GLN A 276 -17.24 8.70 -25.19
CA GLN A 276 -15.83 8.73 -24.78
C GLN A 276 -15.49 7.79 -23.62
N PHE A 277 -16.46 7.12 -23.03
CA PHE A 277 -16.20 6.11 -21.99
C PHE A 277 -15.45 4.88 -22.50
N VAL A 278 -15.60 4.54 -23.78
CA VAL A 278 -15.16 3.25 -24.35
C VAL A 278 -14.25 3.38 -25.56
N ARG A 279 -13.89 4.57 -25.98
CA ARG A 279 -13.02 4.80 -27.15
C ARG A 279 -11.83 5.71 -26.82
N ALA A 280 -10.82 5.70 -27.66
CA ALA A 280 -9.77 6.71 -27.65
C ALA A 280 -10.27 8.04 -28.27
N ALA A 281 -9.49 9.11 -28.07
CA ALA A 281 -9.71 10.37 -28.75
C ALA A 281 -9.69 10.18 -30.28
N ASN A 282 -10.59 10.85 -30.96
CA ASN A 282 -10.59 10.92 -32.42
C ASN A 282 -9.53 11.94 -32.91
N ARG A 283 -9.40 12.07 -34.24
CA ARG A 283 -8.39 12.94 -34.84
C ARG A 283 -8.54 14.42 -34.43
N GLU A 284 -9.77 14.93 -34.31
CA GLU A 284 -9.99 16.33 -33.94
C GLU A 284 -9.67 16.56 -32.45
N GLU A 285 -10.05 15.62 -31.58
CA GLU A 285 -9.73 15.64 -30.15
C GLU A 285 -8.21 15.56 -29.93
N ALA A 286 -7.52 14.71 -30.69
CA ALA A 286 -6.06 14.62 -30.66
C ALA A 286 -5.40 15.92 -31.14
N ALA A 287 -5.88 16.52 -32.24
CA ALA A 287 -5.37 17.80 -32.72
C ALA A 287 -5.60 18.94 -31.70
N ALA A 288 -6.74 18.95 -31.00
CA ALA A 288 -6.98 19.90 -29.92
C ALA A 288 -5.98 19.73 -28.78
N ARG A 289 -5.61 18.49 -28.42
CA ARG A 289 -4.56 18.20 -27.43
C ARG A 289 -3.21 18.77 -27.86
N ASP A 290 -2.82 18.57 -29.14
CA ASP A 290 -1.56 19.11 -29.69
C ASP A 290 -1.52 20.64 -29.68
N GLU A 291 -2.67 21.31 -29.91
CA GLU A 291 -2.78 22.77 -29.82
C GLU A 291 -2.63 23.25 -28.37
N ILE A 292 -3.26 22.56 -27.42
CA ILE A 292 -3.14 22.87 -25.99
C ILE A 292 -1.69 22.68 -25.53
N GLU A 293 -1.01 21.63 -25.96
CA GLU A 293 0.42 21.41 -25.67
C GLU A 293 1.27 22.63 -26.03
N LYS A 294 1.06 23.19 -27.22
CA LYS A 294 1.76 24.40 -27.67
C LYS A 294 1.47 25.62 -26.80
N ILE A 295 0.23 25.73 -26.31
CA ILE A 295 -0.16 26.84 -25.43
C ILE A 295 0.47 26.65 -24.04
N ILE A 296 0.42 25.45 -23.49
CA ILE A 296 0.99 25.16 -22.17
C ILE A 296 2.51 25.37 -22.20
N LYS A 297 3.20 25.07 -23.29
CA LYS A 297 4.63 25.36 -23.50
C LYS A 297 4.98 26.85 -23.53
N THR A 298 4.03 27.77 -23.48
CA THR A 298 4.32 29.22 -23.45
C THR A 298 4.70 29.76 -22.09
N ARG A 299 4.49 29.00 -21.00
CA ARG A 299 4.72 29.42 -19.61
C ARG A 299 5.31 28.29 -18.78
N ASP A 300 5.92 28.65 -17.67
CA ASP A 300 6.42 27.73 -16.66
C ASP A 300 5.27 27.05 -15.91
N ARG A 301 5.54 25.86 -15.37
CA ARG A 301 4.55 25.02 -14.68
C ARG A 301 3.86 25.75 -13.54
N ASP A 302 4.61 26.48 -12.72
CA ASP A 302 4.07 27.13 -11.53
C ASP A 302 3.20 28.35 -11.89
N ASP A 303 3.56 29.10 -12.94
CA ASP A 303 2.72 30.21 -13.47
C ASP A 303 1.40 29.69 -14.02
N TRP A 304 1.42 28.56 -14.78
CA TRP A 304 0.19 27.91 -15.22
C TRP A 304 -0.65 27.39 -14.06
N TYR A 305 -0.03 26.74 -13.11
CA TYR A 305 -0.74 26.19 -11.95
C TYR A 305 -1.50 27.26 -11.19
N GLU A 306 -0.85 28.37 -10.84
CA GLU A 306 -1.51 29.48 -10.13
C GLU A 306 -2.68 30.09 -10.91
N ARG A 307 -2.53 30.27 -12.21
CA ARG A 307 -3.60 30.78 -13.08
C ARG A 307 -4.80 29.84 -13.15
N LEU A 308 -4.53 28.56 -13.34
CA LEU A 308 -5.57 27.56 -13.53
C LEU A 308 -6.32 27.27 -12.22
N VAL A 309 -5.62 27.24 -11.09
CA VAL A 309 -6.28 27.14 -9.77
C VAL A 309 -7.20 28.34 -9.52
N LYS A 310 -6.76 29.57 -9.82
CA LYS A 310 -7.61 30.77 -9.68
C LYS A 310 -8.83 30.76 -10.61
N ALA A 311 -8.76 30.04 -11.71
CA ALA A 311 -9.84 29.87 -12.67
C ALA A 311 -10.76 28.66 -12.37
N ASP A 312 -10.61 28.01 -11.21
CA ASP A 312 -11.36 26.82 -10.81
C ASP A 312 -11.22 25.68 -11.84
N VAL A 313 -9.98 25.34 -12.19
CA VAL A 313 -9.63 24.27 -13.11
C VAL A 313 -9.05 23.10 -12.33
N CYS A 314 -9.41 21.87 -12.71
CA CYS A 314 -8.83 20.65 -12.17
C CYS A 314 -7.42 20.45 -12.73
N VAL A 315 -6.42 20.92 -12.00
CA VAL A 315 -5.01 20.97 -12.40
C VAL A 315 -4.10 20.45 -11.29
N GLY A 316 -3.01 19.77 -11.66
CA GLY A 316 -1.99 19.31 -10.71
C GLY A 316 -0.59 19.47 -11.27
N LYS A 317 0.37 19.79 -10.40
CA LYS A 317 1.81 19.73 -10.72
C LYS A 317 2.25 18.27 -10.65
N VAL A 318 2.97 17.77 -11.64
CA VAL A 318 3.68 16.51 -11.50
C VAL A 318 4.98 16.80 -10.75
N TYR A 319 5.00 16.44 -9.47
CA TYR A 319 6.15 16.63 -8.61
C TYR A 319 7.16 15.50 -8.76
N ASP A 320 8.44 15.83 -8.63
CA ASP A 320 9.43 14.87 -8.20
C ASP A 320 9.39 14.68 -6.65
N VAL A 321 10.22 13.78 -6.13
CA VAL A 321 10.23 13.48 -4.68
C VAL A 321 10.77 14.66 -3.87
N GLU A 322 11.74 15.40 -4.41
CA GLU A 322 12.32 16.59 -3.81
C GLU A 322 11.30 17.71 -3.69
N GLU A 323 10.46 17.90 -4.70
CA GLU A 323 9.37 18.90 -4.67
C GLU A 323 8.25 18.48 -3.71
N MET A 324 7.87 17.19 -3.72
CA MET A 324 6.77 16.65 -2.92
C MET A 324 6.95 16.91 -1.42
N VAL A 325 8.15 16.77 -0.88
CA VAL A 325 8.41 16.97 0.56
C VAL A 325 8.22 18.43 1.01
N HIS A 326 8.16 19.37 0.09
CA HIS A 326 7.94 20.80 0.36
C HIS A 326 6.51 21.27 0.08
N ASP A 327 5.64 20.37 -0.41
CA ASP A 327 4.24 20.73 -0.71
C ASP A 327 3.49 21.17 0.55
N PRO A 328 2.81 22.34 0.52
CA PRO A 328 2.13 22.90 1.69
C PRO A 328 0.97 22.02 2.19
N GLN A 329 0.25 21.32 1.32
CA GLN A 329 -0.84 20.45 1.72
C GLN A 329 -0.32 19.18 2.41
N ILE A 330 0.76 18.59 1.88
CA ILE A 330 1.44 17.42 2.46
C ILE A 330 1.93 17.75 3.87
N ASN A 331 2.57 18.90 4.03
CA ASN A 331 3.09 19.37 5.32
C ASN A 331 1.96 19.74 6.30
N HIS A 332 0.94 20.48 5.86
CA HIS A 332 -0.23 20.81 6.68
C HIS A 332 -0.95 19.54 7.18
N ARG A 333 -1.07 18.53 6.34
CA ARG A 333 -1.68 17.24 6.68
C ARG A 333 -0.75 16.33 7.47
N GLN A 334 0.46 16.78 7.80
CA GLN A 334 1.47 16.00 8.52
C GLN A 334 1.72 14.63 7.86
N MET A 335 1.82 14.63 6.53
CA MET A 335 2.14 13.40 5.78
C MET A 335 3.64 13.12 5.72
N ILE A 336 4.45 14.06 6.20
CA ILE A 336 5.87 13.89 6.51
C ILE A 336 6.06 14.35 7.95
N VAL A 337 6.62 13.47 8.79
CA VAL A 337 6.85 13.71 10.22
C VAL A 337 8.26 13.25 10.59
N ASP A 338 8.77 13.80 11.67
CA ASP A 338 10.04 13.35 12.26
C ASP A 338 9.76 12.68 13.61
N VAL A 339 10.45 11.56 13.87
CA VAL A 339 10.41 10.85 15.14
C VAL A 339 11.83 10.71 15.69
N GLU A 340 11.98 10.77 17.01
CA GLU A 340 13.27 10.55 17.66
C GLU A 340 13.55 9.05 17.79
N HIS A 341 14.72 8.63 17.33
CA HIS A 341 15.21 7.27 17.53
C HIS A 341 16.27 7.28 18.64
N PRO A 342 16.25 6.34 19.61
CA PRO A 342 17.10 6.38 20.80
C PRO A 342 18.61 6.50 20.53
N THR A 343 19.08 5.91 19.41
CA THR A 343 20.52 5.87 19.09
C THR A 343 20.87 6.58 17.78
N GLN A 344 19.89 6.91 16.93
CA GLN A 344 20.12 7.47 15.59
C GLN A 344 19.60 8.91 15.45
N GLY A 345 19.05 9.49 16.53
CA GLY A 345 18.49 10.83 16.53
C GLY A 345 17.22 10.92 15.68
N ARG A 346 17.07 12.03 14.98
CA ARG A 346 15.86 12.37 14.23
C ARG A 346 15.71 11.57 12.93
N VAL A 347 14.63 10.82 12.81
CA VAL A 347 14.30 9.98 11.64
C VAL A 347 13.02 10.46 10.98
N ARG A 348 13.08 10.78 9.69
CA ARG A 348 11.93 11.22 8.91
C ARG A 348 11.07 10.01 8.50
N GLN A 349 9.76 10.17 8.64
CA GLN A 349 8.76 9.13 8.36
C GLN A 349 7.59 9.71 7.54
N PHE A 350 6.84 8.83 6.86
CA PHE A 350 5.53 9.22 6.34
C PHE A 350 4.51 9.29 7.45
N GLY A 351 3.60 10.26 7.36
CA GLY A 351 2.52 10.43 8.34
C GLY A 351 1.41 9.39 8.22
N VAL A 352 0.49 9.43 9.18
CA VAL A 352 -0.70 8.56 9.20
C VAL A 352 -1.75 9.13 8.25
N ALA A 353 -2.18 8.34 7.27
CA ALA A 353 -3.13 8.79 6.25
C ALA A 353 -4.57 8.89 6.79
N ILE A 354 -4.98 7.97 7.65
CA ILE A 354 -6.33 7.94 8.25
C ILE A 354 -6.36 8.91 9.44
N LYS A 355 -7.24 9.91 9.37
CA LYS A 355 -7.41 10.93 10.42
C LYS A 355 -8.73 10.69 11.13
N LEU A 356 -8.70 10.01 12.28
CA LEU A 356 -9.86 9.85 13.16
C LEU A 356 -9.93 11.02 14.15
N SER A 357 -11.10 11.62 14.33
CA SER A 357 -11.27 12.81 15.17
C SER A 357 -11.10 12.50 16.67
N GLU A 358 -11.59 11.37 17.12
CA GLU A 358 -11.62 11.01 18.55
C GLU A 358 -10.46 10.07 18.94
N THR A 359 -10.00 9.24 18.02
CA THR A 359 -8.96 8.23 18.27
C THR A 359 -7.88 8.30 17.20
N PRO A 360 -7.16 9.45 17.09
CA PRO A 360 -6.20 9.67 16.01
C PRO A 360 -5.04 8.68 16.08
N GLY A 361 -4.63 8.21 14.91
CA GLY A 361 -3.39 7.45 14.77
C GLY A 361 -2.15 8.33 14.91
N SER A 362 -1.01 7.72 15.25
CA SER A 362 0.26 8.43 15.41
C SER A 362 1.47 7.59 15.02
N VAL A 363 2.51 8.25 14.52
CA VAL A 363 3.85 7.67 14.35
C VAL A 363 4.61 7.92 15.65
N ARG A 364 4.82 6.87 16.44
CA ARG A 364 5.42 6.94 17.79
C ARG A 364 6.90 6.58 17.82
N SER A 365 7.32 5.69 16.91
CA SER A 365 8.71 5.22 16.80
C SER A 365 9.08 4.92 15.37
N ALA A 366 10.36 5.02 15.04
CA ALA A 366 10.93 4.47 13.83
C ALA A 366 10.92 2.93 13.86
N ALA A 367 11.34 2.28 12.76
CA ALA A 367 11.46 0.83 12.72
C ALA A 367 12.51 0.33 13.73
N PRO A 368 12.22 -0.76 14.47
CA PRO A 368 13.19 -1.38 15.36
C PRO A 368 14.29 -2.10 14.57
N LEU A 369 15.43 -2.31 15.19
CA LEU A 369 16.42 -3.25 14.69
C LEU A 369 15.89 -4.68 14.86
N SER A 370 16.32 -5.57 13.98
CA SER A 370 15.90 -6.99 14.05
C SER A 370 16.35 -7.60 15.38
N GLY A 371 15.41 -8.21 16.09
CA GLY A 371 15.67 -8.84 17.39
C GLY A 371 15.84 -7.87 18.55
N GLU A 372 15.70 -6.56 18.37
CA GLU A 372 15.92 -5.53 19.40
C GLU A 372 15.16 -5.80 20.71
N HIS A 373 14.01 -6.45 20.63
CA HIS A 373 13.15 -6.70 21.77
C HIS A 373 13.10 -8.18 22.19
N THR A 374 13.97 -9.04 21.64
CA THR A 374 13.93 -10.49 21.89
C THR A 374 13.99 -10.82 23.40
N ASP A 375 14.94 -10.22 24.12
CA ASP A 375 15.11 -10.50 25.55
C ASP A 375 13.92 -10.05 26.40
N VAL A 376 13.35 -8.89 26.08
CA VAL A 376 12.19 -8.36 26.82
C VAL A 376 10.97 -9.25 26.58
N VAL A 377 10.73 -9.66 25.34
CA VAL A 377 9.61 -10.55 24.99
C VAL A 377 9.74 -11.91 25.68
N LEU A 378 10.95 -12.49 25.72
CA LEU A 378 11.17 -13.76 26.38
C LEU A 378 11.01 -13.66 27.90
N LYS A 379 11.45 -12.57 28.53
CA LYS A 379 11.21 -12.30 29.96
C LYS A 379 9.73 -12.16 30.27
N ASP A 380 8.96 -11.46 29.43
CA ASP A 380 7.50 -11.32 29.56
C ASP A 380 6.80 -12.69 29.46
N LEU A 381 7.38 -13.67 28.74
CA LEU A 381 6.92 -15.06 28.66
C LEU A 381 7.40 -15.95 29.83
N GLY A 382 8.14 -15.38 30.80
CA GLY A 382 8.63 -16.08 31.99
C GLY A 382 9.98 -16.81 31.83
N PHE A 383 10.74 -16.54 30.77
CA PHE A 383 12.09 -17.13 30.61
C PHE A 383 13.12 -16.39 31.46
N GLY A 384 13.92 -17.12 32.21
CA GLY A 384 15.02 -16.57 32.99
C GLY A 384 16.25 -16.25 32.12
N ALA A 385 17.19 -15.48 32.67
CA ALA A 385 18.41 -15.09 31.93
C ALA A 385 19.21 -16.32 31.43
N SER A 386 19.27 -17.40 32.22
CA SER A 386 19.94 -18.65 31.83
C SER A 386 19.23 -19.34 30.66
N ASP A 387 17.90 -19.32 30.64
CA ASP A 387 17.12 -19.91 29.55
C ASP A 387 17.34 -19.15 28.24
N ILE A 388 17.33 -17.81 28.31
CA ILE A 388 17.57 -16.94 27.17
C ILE A 388 18.98 -17.16 26.62
N ALA A 389 19.99 -17.22 27.48
CA ALA A 389 21.35 -17.55 27.05
C ALA A 389 21.45 -18.93 26.38
N GLY A 390 20.72 -19.91 26.90
CA GLY A 390 20.63 -21.25 26.30
C GLY A 390 19.95 -21.23 24.92
N LEU A 391 18.89 -20.46 24.73
CA LEU A 391 18.21 -20.26 23.44
C LEU A 391 19.13 -19.61 22.40
N ARG A 392 19.92 -18.61 22.82
CA ARG A 392 20.93 -17.97 21.95
C ARG A 392 22.04 -18.96 21.55
N ALA A 393 22.57 -19.73 22.51
CA ALA A 393 23.60 -20.72 22.25
C ALA A 393 23.14 -21.79 21.22
N ARG A 394 21.85 -22.15 21.24
CA ARG A 394 21.24 -23.05 20.27
C ARG A 394 20.74 -22.34 19.01
N LYS A 395 20.98 -21.05 18.83
CA LYS A 395 20.54 -20.23 17.70
C LYS A 395 19.02 -20.24 17.47
N VAL A 396 18.25 -20.45 18.50
CA VAL A 396 16.77 -20.34 18.46
C VAL A 396 16.37 -18.87 18.36
N VAL A 397 17.13 -17.97 18.99
CA VAL A 397 16.99 -16.52 18.96
C VAL A 397 18.35 -15.85 18.78
N GLU A 398 18.35 -14.58 18.35
CA GLU A 398 19.52 -13.67 18.32
C GLU A 398 19.38 -12.57 19.34
#